data_03993f66daaa25571b7c9586c38884ee
#
_entry.id   03993f66daaa25571b7c9586c38884ee
#
_cell.length_a   1.000
_cell.length_b   1.000
_cell.length_c   1.000
_cell.angle_alpha   90.00
_cell.angle_beta   90.00
_cell.angle_gamma   90.00
#
_symmetry.space_group_name_H-M   'P 1'
#
loop_
_entity.id
_entity.type
_entity.pdbx_description
1 polymer ?
#
loop_
_entity_poly.entity_id
_entity_poly.type
_entity_poly.pdbx_seq_one_letter_code
_entity_poly.pdbx_strand_id
1 'polypeptide(L)'
;MPRKNERLPYVQLNRVGRLSYVRRIRPELREFLGGKATIRRSLGVKSTDCAEPAVIAAWSAVNTAVEALIAEAKAQQAGQSEATTEVTPLSPRDIAGIAAEPWRKLLKAGDEGQINAEIQALLAEAGGKAMAALVSVLETGDIQRAEQMNQEIATTLLADVVNQLQITPDQKTYEKMQKRLQGYAGDIRRDLEARAEGDFGSSVLGDKAPPLPKRKVTWQQVLEQYRISVGGTTESNGQGVGEYRIGAYQNAITDFVERTGKHFPDEITIDDARAYANALQQSQLAISTQQKKYELMKNLYKVAVVYGLIDDNPLLSIRIKRPKGSTVKTYRSFTREELVRIFEYLNQTADESRQWVINALLCTGCRGAEILCLRTKDIKMTNTGIYYFDFVHRPQDQYPTSLKGGGTGERKTPWHQRLNDRGYHKSISKDKDTYLMTKYTPKTSSWSAWFRDKILKQLDIYEHGSTGLHSLRNTAKDLWREAGIDAEFRRALVAHAAKDVQDRVHGSGLKNMPDVLAKEINKLDLNWLP
;
A
#
# COMPACT_ATOMS: atom_id res chain seq x y z
N MET A 1 1.33 -29.21 -21.95
CA MET A 1 0.89 -30.13 -20.88
C MET A 1 1.58 -29.72 -19.59
N PRO A 2 0.88 -29.46 -18.48
CA PRO A 2 1.52 -29.14 -17.21
C PRO A 2 2.35 -30.32 -16.73
N ARG A 3 3.52 -30.02 -16.15
CA ARG A 3 4.44 -31.01 -15.60
C ARG A 3 3.79 -31.76 -14.41
N LYS A 4 4.08 -33.03 -14.22
CA LYS A 4 3.52 -33.97 -13.24
C LYS A 4 3.46 -33.51 -11.75
N ASN A 5 3.92 -32.29 -11.42
CA ASN A 5 3.98 -31.73 -10.06
C ASN A 5 3.39 -30.31 -9.90
N GLU A 6 2.70 -29.76 -10.89
CA GLU A 6 2.02 -28.48 -10.71
C GLU A 6 0.69 -28.68 -9.97
N ARG A 7 0.64 -28.25 -8.72
CA ARG A 7 -0.60 -28.21 -7.94
C ARG A 7 -1.52 -27.15 -8.55
N LEU A 8 -2.71 -27.56 -8.97
CA LEU A 8 -3.74 -26.62 -9.41
C LEU A 8 -4.06 -25.61 -8.30
N PRO A 9 -4.20 -24.30 -8.63
CA PRO A 9 -4.52 -23.28 -7.65
C PRO A 9 -5.77 -23.61 -6.84
N TYR A 10 -5.74 -23.34 -5.54
CA TYR A 10 -6.85 -23.56 -4.61
C TYR A 10 -7.28 -25.01 -4.41
N VAL A 11 -6.51 -26.00 -4.87
CA VAL A 11 -6.84 -27.42 -4.70
C VAL A 11 -6.15 -27.99 -3.47
N GLN A 12 -6.91 -28.70 -2.64
CA GLN A 12 -6.44 -29.35 -1.41
C GLN A 12 -7.06 -30.76 -1.29
N LEU A 13 -6.28 -31.70 -0.74
CA LEU A 13 -6.81 -32.97 -0.28
C LEU A 13 -7.61 -32.78 1.01
N ASN A 14 -8.84 -33.27 1.05
CA ASN A 14 -9.63 -33.27 2.26
C ASN A 14 -9.23 -34.43 3.18
N ARG A 15 -9.81 -34.50 4.39
CA ARG A 15 -9.51 -35.58 5.38
C ARG A 15 -9.85 -37.00 4.90
N VAL A 16 -10.64 -37.11 3.85
CA VAL A 16 -11.08 -38.40 3.26
C VAL A 16 -10.28 -38.73 1.98
N GLY A 17 -9.20 -37.99 1.69
CA GLY A 17 -8.34 -38.22 0.54
C GLY A 17 -8.93 -37.79 -0.82
N ARG A 18 -9.94 -36.91 -0.85
CA ARG A 18 -10.54 -36.38 -2.09
C ARG A 18 -10.10 -34.94 -2.36
N LEU A 19 -9.96 -34.60 -3.63
CA LEU A 19 -9.62 -33.25 -4.05
C LEU A 19 -10.81 -32.28 -3.85
N SER A 20 -10.54 -31.16 -3.24
CA SER A 20 -11.50 -30.08 -3.00
C SER A 20 -10.89 -28.75 -3.40
N TYR A 21 -11.68 -27.89 -4.06
CA TYR A 21 -11.36 -26.50 -4.30
C TYR A 21 -11.65 -25.71 -3.01
N VAL A 22 -10.66 -24.92 -2.53
CA VAL A 22 -10.76 -24.16 -1.27
C VAL A 22 -10.17 -22.77 -1.48
N ARG A 23 -11.02 -21.74 -1.56
CA ARG A 23 -10.61 -20.35 -1.77
C ARG A 23 -11.02 -19.47 -0.60
N ARG A 24 -10.07 -18.72 -0.02
CA ARG A 24 -10.36 -17.69 0.98
C ARG A 24 -11.01 -16.49 0.33
N ILE A 25 -12.05 -15.96 0.99
CA ILE A 25 -12.77 -14.76 0.58
C ILE A 25 -12.26 -13.56 1.39
N ARG A 26 -12.02 -12.47 0.70
CA ARG A 26 -11.63 -11.20 1.32
C ARG A 26 -12.72 -10.74 2.28
N PRO A 27 -12.38 -10.15 3.46
CA PRO A 27 -13.36 -9.74 4.47
C PRO A 27 -14.49 -8.89 3.90
N GLU A 28 -14.15 -7.93 3.04
CA GLU A 28 -15.05 -6.95 2.42
C GLU A 28 -16.08 -7.57 1.45
N LEU A 29 -15.82 -8.79 0.94
CA LEU A 29 -16.75 -9.50 0.04
C LEU A 29 -17.60 -10.56 0.75
N ARG A 30 -17.36 -10.81 2.03
CA ARG A 30 -18.04 -11.90 2.76
C ARG A 30 -19.52 -11.69 2.91
N GLU A 31 -19.94 -10.44 3.14
CA GLU A 31 -21.35 -10.05 3.27
C GLU A 31 -22.13 -10.44 2.02
N PHE A 32 -21.59 -10.18 0.83
CA PHE A 32 -22.19 -10.50 -0.47
C PHE A 32 -22.15 -12.00 -0.82
N LEU A 33 -21.40 -12.78 -0.06
CA LEU A 33 -21.21 -14.23 -0.24
C LEU A 33 -21.75 -15.06 0.95
N GLY A 34 -22.75 -14.51 1.65
CA GLY A 34 -23.44 -15.16 2.77
C GLY A 34 -22.56 -15.34 4.01
N GLY A 35 -21.69 -14.40 4.31
CA GLY A 35 -20.85 -14.35 5.51
C GLY A 35 -19.66 -15.33 5.51
N LYS A 36 -19.46 -16.10 4.45
CA LYS A 36 -18.47 -17.19 4.40
C LYS A 36 -17.05 -16.67 4.24
N ALA A 37 -16.15 -17.05 5.15
CA ALA A 37 -14.73 -16.72 5.05
C ALA A 37 -13.99 -17.55 3.97
N THR A 38 -14.58 -18.64 3.50
CA THR A 38 -13.96 -19.56 2.55
C THR A 38 -15.03 -20.23 1.71
N ILE A 39 -14.84 -20.26 0.39
CA ILE A 39 -15.64 -21.09 -0.53
C ILE A 39 -14.94 -22.44 -0.65
N ARG A 40 -15.69 -23.51 -0.36
CA ARG A 40 -15.22 -24.89 -0.53
C ARG A 40 -16.15 -25.63 -1.48
N ARG A 41 -15.60 -26.30 -2.48
CA ARG A 41 -16.31 -27.12 -3.47
C ARG A 41 -15.57 -28.45 -3.66
N SER A 42 -16.29 -29.56 -3.76
CA SER A 42 -15.70 -30.83 -4.18
C SER A 42 -15.44 -30.78 -5.68
N LEU A 43 -14.32 -31.34 -6.14
CA LEU A 43 -14.08 -31.51 -7.57
C LEU A 43 -14.85 -32.70 -8.18
N GLY A 44 -15.43 -33.58 -7.33
CA GLY A 44 -16.27 -34.70 -7.80
C GLY A 44 -15.52 -35.83 -8.53
N VAL A 45 -14.18 -35.74 -8.59
CA VAL A 45 -13.32 -36.72 -9.27
C VAL A 45 -12.76 -37.75 -8.29
N LYS A 46 -12.52 -38.97 -8.77
CA LYS A 46 -11.94 -40.07 -7.95
C LYS A 46 -10.40 -39.98 -7.91
N SER A 47 -9.79 -39.46 -8.95
CA SER A 47 -8.33 -39.28 -9.04
C SER A 47 -7.83 -38.18 -8.14
N THR A 48 -6.63 -38.36 -7.61
CA THR A 48 -5.88 -37.34 -6.81
C THR A 48 -4.71 -36.76 -7.60
N ASP A 49 -4.50 -37.19 -8.86
CA ASP A 49 -3.48 -36.65 -9.74
C ASP A 49 -3.96 -35.36 -10.40
N CYS A 50 -3.36 -34.22 -10.00
CA CYS A 50 -3.71 -32.90 -10.55
C CYS A 50 -3.33 -32.71 -12.03
N ALA A 51 -2.54 -33.60 -12.61
CA ALA A 51 -2.18 -33.59 -14.03
C ALA A 51 -3.19 -34.32 -14.92
N GLU A 52 -4.12 -35.08 -14.32
CA GLU A 52 -5.11 -35.82 -15.07
C GLU A 52 -6.15 -34.91 -15.74
N PRO A 53 -6.45 -35.10 -17.05
CA PRO A 53 -7.38 -34.23 -17.78
C PRO A 53 -8.74 -34.06 -17.11
N ALA A 54 -9.28 -35.12 -16.51
CA ALA A 54 -10.55 -35.07 -15.77
C ALA A 54 -10.49 -34.18 -14.54
N VAL A 55 -9.35 -34.13 -13.82
CA VAL A 55 -9.14 -33.27 -12.66
C VAL A 55 -8.99 -31.84 -13.11
N ILE A 56 -8.25 -31.57 -14.19
CA ILE A 56 -8.07 -30.23 -14.76
C ILE A 56 -9.42 -29.67 -15.25
N ALA A 57 -10.22 -30.46 -15.94
CA ALA A 57 -11.54 -30.05 -16.41
C ALA A 57 -12.50 -29.74 -15.24
N ALA A 58 -12.55 -30.58 -14.22
CA ALA A 58 -13.36 -30.38 -13.03
C ALA A 58 -12.91 -29.12 -12.23
N TRP A 59 -11.60 -28.91 -12.11
CA TRP A 59 -11.04 -27.71 -11.50
C TRP A 59 -11.40 -26.46 -12.30
N SER A 60 -11.25 -26.48 -13.63
CA SER A 60 -11.57 -25.35 -14.50
C SER A 60 -13.04 -24.92 -14.36
N ALA A 61 -13.97 -25.88 -14.40
CA ALA A 61 -15.39 -25.62 -14.21
C ALA A 61 -15.70 -24.99 -12.84
N VAL A 62 -15.14 -25.54 -11.76
CA VAL A 62 -15.34 -25.02 -10.40
C VAL A 62 -14.68 -23.64 -10.25
N ASN A 63 -13.48 -23.44 -10.78
CA ASN A 63 -12.77 -22.17 -10.70
C ASN A 63 -13.55 -21.07 -11.45
N THR A 64 -14.02 -21.34 -12.67
CA THR A 64 -14.84 -20.39 -13.45
C THR A 64 -16.11 -20.01 -12.70
N ALA A 65 -16.84 -20.96 -12.13
CA ALA A 65 -18.03 -20.69 -11.35
C ALA A 65 -17.76 -19.86 -10.09
N VAL A 66 -16.63 -20.09 -9.40
CA VAL A 66 -16.25 -19.32 -8.21
C VAL A 66 -15.76 -17.92 -8.58
N GLU A 67 -15.05 -17.77 -9.69
CA GLU A 67 -14.66 -16.41 -10.18
C GLU A 67 -15.89 -15.58 -10.58
N ALA A 68 -16.90 -16.20 -11.21
CA ALA A 68 -18.16 -15.54 -11.53
C ALA A 68 -18.89 -15.04 -10.26
N LEU A 69 -18.98 -15.88 -9.23
CA LEU A 69 -19.55 -15.49 -7.93
C LEU A 69 -18.81 -14.33 -7.26
N ILE A 70 -17.48 -14.34 -7.35
CA ILE A 70 -16.65 -13.25 -6.80
C ILE A 70 -16.80 -11.98 -7.62
N ALA A 71 -16.93 -12.08 -8.96
CA ALA A 71 -17.16 -10.93 -9.83
C ALA A 71 -18.53 -10.31 -9.55
N GLU A 72 -19.57 -11.13 -9.37
CA GLU A 72 -20.91 -10.68 -8.98
C GLU A 72 -20.90 -9.99 -7.62
N ALA A 73 -20.25 -10.56 -6.61
CA ALA A 73 -20.09 -9.96 -5.28
C ALA A 73 -19.34 -8.62 -5.34
N LYS A 74 -18.34 -8.49 -6.21
CA LYS A 74 -17.65 -7.22 -6.46
C LYS A 74 -18.55 -6.19 -7.15
N ALA A 75 -19.36 -6.61 -8.10
CA ALA A 75 -20.34 -5.74 -8.76
C ALA A 75 -21.41 -5.26 -7.78
N GLN A 76 -21.90 -6.14 -6.90
CA GLN A 76 -22.83 -5.78 -5.82
C GLN A 76 -22.19 -4.82 -4.81
N GLN A 77 -20.93 -5.05 -4.44
CA GLN A 77 -20.16 -4.13 -3.59
C GLN A 77 -19.98 -2.76 -4.28
N ALA A 78 -19.64 -2.74 -5.55
CA ALA A 78 -19.53 -1.50 -6.33
C ALA A 78 -20.87 -0.79 -6.44
N GLY A 79 -21.97 -1.50 -6.72
CA GLY A 79 -23.32 -0.95 -6.76
C GLY A 79 -23.82 -0.43 -5.41
N GLN A 80 -23.43 -1.07 -4.29
CA GLN A 80 -23.69 -0.52 -2.96
C GLN A 80 -22.79 0.67 -2.63
N SER A 81 -21.55 0.71 -3.15
CA SER A 81 -20.66 1.88 -3.05
C SER A 81 -21.20 3.06 -3.88
N GLU A 82 -21.89 2.80 -4.99
CA GLU A 82 -22.62 3.83 -5.75
C GLU A 82 -23.92 4.25 -5.05
N ALA A 83 -24.60 3.33 -4.35
CA ALA A 83 -25.82 3.63 -3.58
C ALA A 83 -25.55 4.37 -2.26
N THR A 84 -24.32 4.32 -1.74
CA THR A 84 -23.82 5.18 -0.67
C THR A 84 -22.88 6.25 -1.22
N THR A 85 -23.28 6.94 -2.29
CA THR A 85 -22.66 8.21 -2.64
C THR A 85 -22.95 9.15 -1.46
N GLU A 86 -21.95 9.36 -0.64
CA GLU A 86 -22.06 10.18 0.57
C GLU A 86 -22.51 11.58 0.14
N VAL A 87 -23.75 11.92 0.50
CA VAL A 87 -24.34 13.22 0.13
C VAL A 87 -23.45 14.30 0.73
N THR A 88 -22.91 15.17 -0.11
CA THR A 88 -22.05 16.27 0.33
C THR A 88 -22.90 17.31 1.04
N PRO A 89 -22.78 17.49 2.37
CA PRO A 89 -23.52 18.52 3.09
C PRO A 89 -22.99 19.90 2.70
N LEU A 90 -23.84 20.72 2.10
CA LEU A 90 -23.51 22.06 1.64
C LEU A 90 -24.24 23.10 2.48
N SER A 91 -23.50 24.11 2.96
CA SER A 91 -24.08 25.25 3.63
C SER A 91 -24.88 26.15 2.65
N PRO A 92 -25.82 26.98 3.12
CA PRO A 92 -26.48 27.97 2.25
C PRO A 92 -25.50 28.89 1.51
N ARG A 93 -24.34 29.17 2.11
CA ARG A 93 -23.27 29.95 1.49
C ARG A 93 -22.59 29.20 0.35
N ASP A 94 -22.32 27.91 0.53
CA ASP A 94 -21.73 27.06 -0.52
C ASP A 94 -22.68 26.93 -1.71
N ILE A 95 -23.98 26.68 -1.44
CA ILE A 95 -25.02 26.62 -2.46
C ILE A 95 -25.06 27.92 -3.29
N ALA A 96 -24.98 29.06 -2.63
CA ALA A 96 -24.99 30.35 -3.31
C ALA A 96 -23.72 30.58 -4.15
N GLY A 97 -22.54 30.18 -3.65
CA GLY A 97 -21.26 30.27 -4.36
C GLY A 97 -21.22 29.38 -5.61
N ILE A 98 -21.67 28.13 -5.47
CA ILE A 98 -21.75 27.16 -6.58
C ILE A 98 -22.72 27.64 -7.65
N ALA A 99 -23.89 28.14 -7.26
CA ALA A 99 -24.89 28.66 -8.20
C ALA A 99 -24.45 29.93 -8.95
N ALA A 100 -23.51 30.70 -8.39
CA ALA A 100 -22.97 31.89 -9.04
C ALA A 100 -21.83 31.58 -10.03
N GLU A 101 -21.19 30.42 -9.93
CA GLU A 101 -19.98 30.09 -10.68
C GLU A 101 -20.18 30.04 -12.21
N PRO A 102 -21.25 29.45 -12.76
CA PRO A 102 -21.49 29.52 -14.19
C PRO A 102 -21.52 30.95 -14.73
N TRP A 103 -22.10 31.86 -13.97
CA TRP A 103 -22.18 33.29 -14.34
C TRP A 103 -20.83 34.01 -14.24
N ARG A 104 -20.02 33.70 -13.22
CA ARG A 104 -18.66 34.24 -13.11
C ARG A 104 -17.78 33.81 -14.28
N LYS A 105 -17.87 32.56 -14.70
CA LYS A 105 -17.14 32.05 -15.87
C LYS A 105 -17.55 32.81 -17.12
N LEU A 106 -18.85 33.09 -17.28
CA LEU A 106 -19.37 33.87 -18.41
C LEU A 106 -18.82 35.32 -18.41
N LEU A 107 -18.89 36.02 -17.28
CA LEU A 107 -18.37 37.38 -17.14
C LEU A 107 -16.87 37.44 -17.44
N LYS A 108 -16.11 36.53 -16.86
CA LYS A 108 -14.66 36.44 -17.07
C LYS A 108 -14.29 36.21 -18.52
N ALA A 109 -14.99 35.29 -19.21
CA ALA A 109 -14.77 35.04 -20.63
C ALA A 109 -15.10 36.26 -21.51
N GLY A 110 -16.08 37.04 -21.11
CA GLY A 110 -16.40 38.32 -21.76
C GLY A 110 -15.31 39.37 -21.57
N ASP A 111 -14.81 39.54 -20.34
CA ASP A 111 -13.76 40.51 -19.98
C ASP A 111 -12.42 40.18 -20.67
N GLU A 112 -12.08 38.88 -20.85
CA GLU A 112 -10.84 38.43 -21.50
C GLU A 112 -10.91 38.42 -23.03
N GLY A 113 -12.07 38.76 -23.62
CA GLY A 113 -12.32 38.67 -25.08
C GLY A 113 -12.26 37.23 -25.63
N GLN A 114 -12.26 36.25 -24.73
CA GLN A 114 -12.21 34.83 -25.03
C GLN A 114 -13.58 34.19 -24.87
N ILE A 115 -14.53 34.62 -25.67
CA ILE A 115 -15.74 33.82 -25.87
C ILE A 115 -15.33 32.64 -26.75
N ASN A 116 -14.84 31.57 -26.10
CA ASN A 116 -14.47 30.38 -26.84
C ASN A 116 -15.72 29.69 -27.44
N ALA A 117 -15.51 28.80 -28.42
CA ALA A 117 -16.57 28.10 -29.10
C ALA A 117 -17.51 27.32 -28.16
N GLU A 118 -16.99 26.85 -27.01
CA GLU A 118 -17.75 26.12 -26.00
C GLU A 118 -18.76 27.02 -25.27
N ILE A 119 -18.33 28.24 -24.89
CA ILE A 119 -19.22 29.22 -24.23
C ILE A 119 -20.25 29.75 -25.24
N GLN A 120 -19.87 29.98 -26.52
CA GLN A 120 -20.80 30.34 -27.56
C GLN A 120 -21.82 29.24 -27.81
N ALA A 121 -21.43 27.97 -27.86
CA ALA A 121 -22.30 26.83 -27.98
C ALA A 121 -23.28 26.71 -26.81
N LEU A 122 -22.77 26.90 -25.59
CA LEU A 122 -23.57 26.84 -24.36
C LEU A 122 -24.57 27.98 -24.25
N LEU A 123 -24.18 29.19 -24.67
CA LEU A 123 -25.05 30.35 -24.76
C LEU A 123 -26.09 30.21 -25.89
N ALA A 124 -25.70 29.66 -27.04
CA ALA A 124 -26.60 29.39 -28.14
C ALA A 124 -27.61 28.31 -27.78
N GLU A 125 -27.19 27.26 -27.11
CA GLU A 125 -28.09 26.19 -26.63
C GLU A 125 -29.04 26.71 -25.54
N ALA A 126 -28.51 27.41 -24.53
CA ALA A 126 -29.30 28.03 -23.47
C ALA A 126 -30.24 29.11 -24.01
N GLY A 127 -29.74 29.97 -24.91
CA GLY A 127 -30.55 31.00 -25.59
C GLY A 127 -31.61 30.40 -26.49
N GLY A 128 -31.29 29.35 -27.25
CA GLY A 128 -32.25 28.61 -28.08
C GLY A 128 -33.37 27.99 -27.24
N LYS A 129 -33.04 27.35 -26.14
CA LYS A 129 -34.02 26.76 -25.21
C LYS A 129 -34.88 27.85 -24.54
N ALA A 130 -34.26 28.96 -24.11
CA ALA A 130 -34.97 30.09 -23.51
C ALA A 130 -35.92 30.77 -24.51
N MET A 131 -35.48 30.93 -25.77
CA MET A 131 -36.33 31.49 -26.84
C MET A 131 -37.48 30.53 -27.18
N ALA A 132 -37.22 29.23 -27.26
CA ALA A 132 -38.27 28.23 -27.49
C ALA A 132 -39.27 28.18 -26.31
N ALA A 133 -38.82 28.36 -25.06
CA ALA A 133 -39.70 28.50 -23.91
C ALA A 133 -40.57 29.77 -24.01
N LEU A 134 -39.98 30.90 -24.40
CA LEU A 134 -40.73 32.15 -24.59
C LEU A 134 -41.80 32.03 -25.69
N VAL A 135 -41.42 31.46 -26.83
CA VAL A 135 -42.34 31.20 -27.95
C VAL A 135 -43.45 30.26 -27.51
N SER A 136 -43.13 29.17 -26.79
CA SER A 136 -44.14 28.24 -26.27
C SER A 136 -45.13 28.91 -25.31
N VAL A 137 -44.69 29.84 -24.45
CA VAL A 137 -45.58 30.61 -23.57
C VAL A 137 -46.45 31.57 -24.36
N LEU A 138 -45.89 32.23 -25.40
CA LEU A 138 -46.64 33.19 -26.23
C LEU A 138 -47.66 32.49 -27.12
N GLU A 139 -47.34 31.29 -27.63
CA GLU A 139 -48.23 30.55 -28.54
C GLU A 139 -49.26 29.69 -27.82
N THR A 140 -48.89 29.08 -26.71
CA THR A 140 -49.72 28.05 -26.04
C THR A 140 -50.20 28.45 -24.65
N GLY A 141 -49.62 29.49 -24.05
CA GLY A 141 -49.86 29.86 -22.66
C GLY A 141 -49.30 28.85 -21.64
N ASP A 142 -48.45 27.89 -22.08
CA ASP A 142 -47.95 26.79 -21.26
C ASP A 142 -46.75 27.23 -20.41
N ILE A 143 -47.07 27.81 -19.29
CA ILE A 143 -46.07 28.26 -18.28
C ILE A 143 -45.27 27.08 -17.72
N GLN A 144 -45.88 25.90 -17.56
CA GLN A 144 -45.20 24.72 -17.02
C GLN A 144 -44.06 24.25 -17.91
N ARG A 145 -44.26 24.29 -19.22
CA ARG A 145 -43.20 23.92 -20.18
C ARG A 145 -42.05 24.91 -20.18
N ALA A 146 -42.30 26.20 -20.00
CA ALA A 146 -41.26 27.21 -19.87
C ALA A 146 -40.46 27.04 -18.58
N GLU A 147 -41.10 26.69 -17.46
CA GLU A 147 -40.44 26.38 -16.20
C GLU A 147 -39.56 25.12 -16.32
N GLN A 148 -40.04 24.08 -16.99
CA GLN A 148 -39.27 22.86 -17.25
C GLN A 148 -38.01 23.14 -18.07
N MET A 149 -38.11 23.92 -19.14
CA MET A 149 -36.97 24.32 -19.99
C MET A 149 -35.94 25.15 -19.21
N ASN A 150 -36.37 26.08 -18.37
CA ASN A 150 -35.49 26.85 -17.49
C ASN A 150 -34.79 25.95 -16.49
N GLN A 151 -35.42 24.90 -16.00
CA GLN A 151 -34.87 23.92 -15.12
C GLN A 151 -33.80 23.03 -15.79
N GLU A 152 -34.01 22.65 -17.05
CA GLU A 152 -33.05 21.93 -17.90
C GLU A 152 -31.77 22.76 -18.13
N ILE A 153 -31.89 24.05 -18.45
CA ILE A 153 -30.77 24.98 -18.61
C ILE A 153 -29.97 25.08 -17.31
N ALA A 154 -30.66 25.29 -16.19
CA ALA A 154 -30.03 25.38 -14.90
C ALA A 154 -29.29 24.06 -14.52
N THR A 155 -29.85 22.91 -14.87
CA THR A 155 -29.23 21.59 -14.69
C THR A 155 -27.94 21.48 -15.47
N THR A 156 -27.96 21.85 -16.76
CA THR A 156 -26.79 21.80 -17.63
C THR A 156 -25.65 22.70 -17.10
N LEU A 157 -25.96 23.95 -16.75
CA LEU A 157 -24.99 24.92 -16.26
C LEU A 157 -24.36 24.54 -14.89
N LEU A 158 -25.12 23.87 -14.03
CA LEU A 158 -24.63 23.43 -12.73
C LEU A 158 -23.85 22.13 -12.78
N ALA A 159 -24.15 21.25 -13.76
CA ALA A 159 -23.54 19.93 -13.86
C ALA A 159 -22.01 20.01 -13.93
N ASP A 160 -21.48 20.93 -14.73
CA ASP A 160 -20.03 21.13 -14.86
C ASP A 160 -19.38 21.57 -13.54
N VAL A 161 -20.02 22.49 -12.81
CA VAL A 161 -19.49 22.98 -11.53
C VAL A 161 -19.54 21.89 -10.47
N VAL A 162 -20.64 21.14 -10.41
CA VAL A 162 -20.82 19.99 -9.50
C VAL A 162 -19.78 18.92 -9.79
N ASN A 163 -19.57 18.59 -11.06
CA ASN A 163 -18.54 17.62 -11.48
C ASN A 163 -17.11 18.13 -11.18
N GLN A 164 -16.83 19.39 -11.46
CA GLN A 164 -15.53 20.00 -11.18
C GLN A 164 -15.20 20.00 -9.69
N LEU A 165 -16.19 20.22 -8.83
CA LEU A 165 -16.04 20.16 -7.38
C LEU A 165 -16.08 18.73 -6.82
N GLN A 166 -16.45 17.74 -7.66
CA GLN A 166 -16.66 16.33 -7.24
C GLN A 166 -17.56 16.20 -6.01
N ILE A 167 -18.64 16.99 -5.98
CA ILE A 167 -19.65 16.94 -4.94
C ILE A 167 -20.87 16.15 -5.43
N THR A 168 -21.58 15.53 -4.49
CA THR A 168 -22.84 14.81 -4.75
C THR A 168 -23.94 15.41 -3.88
N PRO A 169 -24.59 16.49 -4.35
CA PRO A 169 -25.71 17.09 -3.62
C PRO A 169 -26.94 16.17 -3.68
N ASP A 170 -27.73 16.16 -2.61
CA ASP A 170 -29.05 15.55 -2.67
C ASP A 170 -30.00 16.36 -3.58
N GLN A 171 -31.09 15.74 -3.98
CA GLN A 171 -32.08 16.34 -4.87
C GLN A 171 -32.58 17.72 -4.37
N LYS A 172 -32.86 17.83 -3.07
CA LYS A 172 -33.32 19.07 -2.45
C LYS A 172 -32.29 20.19 -2.48
N THR A 173 -31.03 19.81 -2.27
CA THR A 173 -29.87 20.72 -2.34
C THR A 173 -29.65 21.17 -3.79
N TYR A 174 -29.74 20.26 -4.75
CA TYR A 174 -29.60 20.57 -6.17
C TYR A 174 -30.72 21.54 -6.65
N GLU A 175 -31.96 21.33 -6.26
CA GLU A 175 -33.08 22.25 -6.51
C GLU A 175 -32.85 23.65 -5.94
N LYS A 176 -32.28 23.74 -4.75
CA LYS A 176 -31.89 25.04 -4.17
C LYS A 176 -30.79 25.73 -4.99
N MET A 177 -29.83 24.99 -5.54
CA MET A 177 -28.79 25.53 -6.41
C MET A 177 -29.41 26.07 -7.70
N GLN A 178 -30.32 25.32 -8.34
CA GLN A 178 -31.01 25.73 -9.55
C GLN A 178 -31.81 27.03 -9.31
N LYS A 179 -32.61 27.07 -8.25
CA LYS A 179 -33.38 28.27 -7.86
C LYS A 179 -32.47 29.47 -7.58
N ARG A 180 -31.32 29.27 -6.97
CA ARG A 180 -30.36 30.33 -6.67
C ARG A 180 -29.66 30.83 -7.94
N LEU A 181 -29.29 29.94 -8.87
CA LEU A 181 -28.72 30.28 -10.16
C LEU A 181 -29.67 31.14 -10.97
N GLN A 182 -30.96 30.77 -11.01
CA GLN A 182 -31.99 31.56 -11.66
C GLN A 182 -32.18 32.95 -11.02
N GLY A 183 -32.09 33.02 -9.68
CA GLY A 183 -32.16 34.27 -8.93
C GLY A 183 -31.03 35.28 -9.25
N TYR A 184 -29.87 34.79 -9.73
CA TYR A 184 -28.78 35.66 -10.17
C TYR A 184 -28.92 36.22 -11.59
N ALA A 185 -29.88 35.76 -12.38
CA ALA A 185 -30.04 36.18 -13.78
C ALA A 185 -30.22 37.70 -13.95
N GLY A 186 -30.94 38.35 -13.03
CA GLY A 186 -31.11 39.79 -13.04
C GLY A 186 -29.84 40.59 -12.66
N ASP A 187 -28.99 40.01 -11.79
CA ASP A 187 -27.72 40.60 -11.40
C ASP A 187 -26.71 40.50 -12.55
N ILE A 188 -26.66 39.35 -13.23
CA ILE A 188 -25.82 39.13 -14.43
C ILE A 188 -26.20 40.07 -15.56
N ARG A 189 -27.48 40.29 -15.79
CA ARG A 189 -27.92 41.22 -16.85
C ARG A 189 -27.36 42.61 -16.58
N ARG A 190 -27.43 43.10 -15.35
CA ARG A 190 -26.86 44.42 -14.96
C ARG A 190 -25.35 44.49 -15.12
N ASP A 191 -24.64 43.43 -14.75
CA ASP A 191 -23.21 43.32 -14.94
C ASP A 191 -22.80 43.35 -16.43
N LEU A 192 -23.58 42.67 -17.30
CA LEU A 192 -23.36 42.70 -18.75
C LEU A 192 -23.70 44.08 -19.38
N GLU A 193 -24.78 44.72 -18.94
CA GLU A 193 -25.13 46.09 -19.36
C GLU A 193 -24.03 47.07 -18.97
N ALA A 194 -23.54 47.05 -17.74
CA ALA A 194 -22.43 47.89 -17.27
C ALA A 194 -21.13 47.68 -18.09
N ARG A 195 -20.82 46.43 -18.42
CA ARG A 195 -19.67 46.11 -19.28
C ARG A 195 -19.81 46.61 -20.70
N ALA A 196 -21.04 46.53 -21.24
CA ALA A 196 -21.34 47.09 -22.57
C ALA A 196 -21.16 48.61 -22.60
N GLU A 197 -21.36 49.31 -21.46
CA GLU A 197 -21.12 50.74 -21.26
C GLU A 197 -19.67 51.08 -20.90
N GLY A 198 -18.78 50.07 -20.76
CA GLY A 198 -17.36 50.22 -20.48
C GLY A 198 -17.00 50.23 -18.99
N ASP A 199 -17.92 49.88 -18.08
CA ASP A 199 -17.66 49.70 -16.67
C ASP A 199 -17.32 48.23 -16.37
N PHE A 200 -16.02 47.96 -16.22
CA PHE A 200 -15.47 46.66 -15.85
C PHE A 200 -15.06 46.59 -14.36
N GLY A 201 -15.24 47.65 -13.61
CA GLY A 201 -14.79 47.77 -12.22
C GLY A 201 -15.81 47.29 -11.20
N SER A 202 -17.10 47.29 -11.53
CA SER A 202 -18.19 46.90 -10.65
C SER A 202 -18.82 45.57 -11.05
N SER A 203 -19.20 44.76 -10.08
CA SER A 203 -19.95 43.52 -10.31
C SER A 203 -21.00 43.32 -9.24
N VAL A 204 -22.26 43.48 -9.63
CA VAL A 204 -23.42 43.25 -8.75
C VAL A 204 -23.45 41.76 -8.26
N LEU A 205 -23.11 40.85 -9.15
CA LEU A 205 -23.01 39.45 -8.80
C LEU A 205 -21.80 39.19 -7.86
N GLY A 206 -20.66 39.82 -8.15
CA GLY A 206 -19.45 39.71 -7.35
C GLY A 206 -19.66 40.11 -5.90
N ASP A 207 -20.41 41.20 -5.68
CA ASP A 207 -20.71 41.73 -4.35
C ASP A 207 -21.74 40.87 -3.58
N LYS A 208 -22.69 40.27 -4.27
CA LYS A 208 -23.79 39.50 -3.66
C LYS A 208 -23.50 38.02 -3.49
N ALA A 209 -22.72 37.44 -4.38
CA ALA A 209 -22.48 36.02 -4.40
C ALA A 209 -21.20 35.64 -3.64
N PRO A 210 -21.26 34.74 -2.66
CA PRO A 210 -20.06 34.27 -1.97
C PRO A 210 -19.13 33.52 -2.93
N PRO A 211 -17.83 33.43 -2.63
CA PRO A 211 -16.87 32.70 -3.45
C PRO A 211 -17.26 31.23 -3.59
N LEU A 212 -16.78 30.58 -4.66
CA LEU A 212 -16.92 29.16 -4.85
C LEU A 212 -16.32 28.41 -3.65
N PRO A 213 -17.00 27.42 -3.06
CA PRO A 213 -16.39 26.63 -2.00
C PRO A 213 -15.14 25.94 -2.53
N LYS A 214 -14.08 25.96 -1.74
CA LYS A 214 -12.85 25.22 -2.08
C LYS A 214 -13.21 23.73 -2.17
N ARG A 215 -12.69 23.06 -3.21
CA ARG A 215 -12.85 21.62 -3.37
C ARG A 215 -12.28 20.93 -2.15
N LYS A 216 -13.07 20.10 -1.47
CA LYS A 216 -12.57 19.29 -0.37
C LYS A 216 -11.66 18.20 -0.92
N VAL A 217 -10.46 18.12 -0.38
CA VAL A 217 -9.50 17.07 -0.70
C VAL A 217 -9.88 15.81 0.07
N THR A 218 -9.88 14.66 -0.60
CA THR A 218 -10.14 13.38 0.06
C THR A 218 -8.83 12.66 0.41
N TRP A 219 -8.85 11.83 1.47
CA TRP A 219 -7.72 10.96 1.80
C TRP A 219 -7.32 10.02 0.66
N GLN A 220 -8.30 9.59 -0.15
CA GLN A 220 -8.05 8.74 -1.31
C GLN A 220 -7.21 9.47 -2.37
N GLN A 221 -7.49 10.73 -2.64
CA GLN A 221 -6.69 11.55 -3.56
C GLN A 221 -5.26 11.74 -3.06
N VAL A 222 -5.08 12.01 -1.77
CA VAL A 222 -3.73 12.13 -1.17
C VAL A 222 -2.96 10.82 -1.26
N LEU A 223 -3.63 9.69 -1.00
CA LEU A 223 -3.01 8.36 -1.06
C LEU A 223 -2.64 7.97 -2.50
N GLU A 224 -3.49 8.29 -3.47
CA GLU A 224 -3.20 8.04 -4.88
C GLU A 224 -2.04 8.91 -5.37
N GLN A 225 -2.00 10.18 -4.97
CA GLN A 225 -0.87 11.05 -5.27
C GLN A 225 0.44 10.55 -4.63
N TYR A 226 0.35 9.99 -3.41
CA TYR A 226 1.48 9.29 -2.79
C TYR A 226 1.91 8.09 -3.64
N ARG A 227 0.97 7.25 -4.11
CA ARG A 227 1.25 6.09 -4.96
C ARG A 227 2.00 6.50 -6.23
N ILE A 228 1.53 7.54 -6.92
CA ILE A 228 2.17 8.10 -8.11
C ILE A 228 3.59 8.61 -7.79
N SER A 229 3.75 9.36 -6.70
CA SER A 229 5.03 9.98 -6.30
C SER A 229 6.14 8.98 -6.01
N VAL A 230 5.78 7.74 -5.64
CA VAL A 230 6.74 6.66 -5.35
C VAL A 230 6.91 5.65 -6.49
N GLY A 231 6.45 6.00 -7.70
CA GLY A 231 6.62 5.20 -8.93
C GLY A 231 5.62 4.05 -9.07
N GLY A 232 4.50 4.07 -8.32
CA GLY A 232 3.41 3.12 -8.48
C GLY A 232 2.37 3.63 -9.45
N THR A 233 2.38 3.16 -10.71
CA THR A 233 1.23 3.32 -11.60
C THR A 233 0.21 2.21 -11.32
N THR A 234 -1.08 2.51 -11.45
CA THR A 234 -2.17 1.54 -11.35
C THR A 234 -2.06 0.39 -12.36
N GLU A 235 -1.26 0.57 -13.41
CA GLU A 235 -1.03 -0.41 -14.48
C GLU A 235 0.25 -1.24 -14.31
N SER A 236 1.16 -0.87 -13.40
CA SER A 236 2.33 -1.70 -13.13
C SER A 236 1.89 -2.91 -12.30
N ASN A 237 1.95 -4.08 -12.89
CA ASN A 237 1.70 -5.43 -12.36
C ASN A 237 2.17 -5.66 -10.91
N GLY A 238 1.57 -5.01 -9.92
CA GLY A 238 1.73 -5.31 -8.49
C GLY A 238 3.12 -5.02 -7.87
N GLN A 239 3.98 -4.25 -8.52
CA GLN A 239 5.40 -4.15 -8.14
C GLN A 239 5.91 -2.73 -7.86
N GLY A 240 5.04 -1.74 -7.80
CA GLY A 240 5.33 -0.45 -7.15
C GLY A 240 5.59 -0.64 -5.65
N VAL A 241 5.93 0.42 -4.94
CA VAL A 241 6.12 0.41 -3.47
C VAL A 241 5.04 -0.45 -2.85
N GLY A 242 5.43 -1.62 -2.36
CA GLY A 242 4.58 -2.78 -2.20
C GLY A 242 3.23 -2.46 -1.54
N GLU A 243 2.16 -3.13 -1.96
CA GLU A 243 0.80 -3.06 -1.38
C GLU A 243 0.81 -3.01 0.14
N TYR A 244 1.79 -3.67 0.77
CA TYR A 244 2.02 -3.61 2.21
C TYR A 244 2.25 -2.18 2.72
N ARG A 245 2.97 -1.34 1.99
CA ARG A 245 3.25 0.04 2.38
C ARG A 245 2.02 0.92 2.18
N ILE A 246 1.29 0.75 1.08
CA ILE A 246 0.02 1.42 0.84
C ILE A 246 -1.00 1.04 1.92
N GLY A 247 -1.12 -0.26 2.23
CA GLY A 247 -1.95 -0.74 3.34
C GLY A 247 -1.59 -0.14 4.70
N ALA A 248 -0.31 0.13 4.96
CA ALA A 248 0.11 0.81 6.19
C ALA A 248 -0.39 2.26 6.25
N TYR A 249 -0.41 2.97 5.11
CA TYR A 249 -0.98 4.32 5.03
C TYR A 249 -2.50 4.31 5.15
N GLN A 250 -3.19 3.37 4.50
CA GLN A 250 -4.64 3.18 4.66
C GLN A 250 -5.03 2.95 6.11
N ASN A 251 -4.33 2.05 6.80
CA ASN A 251 -4.54 1.81 8.23
C ASN A 251 -4.24 3.05 9.10
N ALA A 252 -3.28 3.88 8.71
CA ALA A 252 -2.99 5.12 9.43
C ALA A 252 -4.10 6.16 9.21
N ILE A 253 -4.64 6.28 7.99
CA ILE A 253 -5.80 7.14 7.68
C ILE A 253 -7.01 6.70 8.50
N THR A 254 -7.34 5.40 8.48
CA THR A 254 -8.47 4.86 9.25
C THR A 254 -8.35 5.20 10.74
N ASP A 255 -7.18 4.91 11.35
CA ASP A 255 -6.91 5.22 12.76
C ASP A 255 -6.99 6.74 13.05
N PHE A 256 -6.56 7.57 12.09
CA PHE A 256 -6.64 9.03 12.21
C PHE A 256 -8.10 9.50 12.19
N VAL A 257 -8.88 9.06 11.22
CA VAL A 257 -10.30 9.40 11.07
C VAL A 257 -11.10 8.92 12.30
N GLU A 258 -10.89 7.68 12.75
CA GLU A 258 -11.55 7.13 13.96
C GLU A 258 -11.28 7.96 15.21
N ARG A 259 -10.06 8.51 15.38
CA ARG A 259 -9.69 9.27 16.59
C ARG A 259 -10.04 10.75 16.52
N THR A 260 -10.12 11.33 15.34
CA THR A 260 -10.34 12.77 15.16
C THR A 260 -11.75 13.11 14.69
N GLY A 261 -12.48 12.15 14.10
CA GLY A 261 -13.77 12.38 13.43
C GLY A 261 -13.65 13.23 12.16
N LYS A 262 -12.43 13.45 11.64
CA LYS A 262 -12.18 14.32 10.47
C LYS A 262 -11.98 13.49 9.21
N HIS A 263 -12.85 13.68 8.23
CA HIS A 263 -12.88 12.89 7.01
C HIS A 263 -12.08 13.50 5.86
N PHE A 264 -11.78 14.79 5.91
CA PHE A 264 -11.10 15.52 4.85
C PHE A 264 -9.78 16.13 5.34
N PRO A 265 -8.66 15.96 4.60
CA PRO A 265 -7.34 16.48 4.98
C PRO A 265 -7.30 18.00 5.17
N ASP A 266 -8.03 18.76 4.35
CA ASP A 266 -8.07 20.22 4.36
C ASP A 266 -8.85 20.81 5.55
N GLU A 267 -9.59 19.97 6.31
CA GLU A 267 -10.32 20.37 7.52
C GLU A 267 -9.47 20.25 8.81
N ILE A 268 -8.28 19.70 8.70
CA ILE A 268 -7.44 19.39 9.86
C ILE A 268 -6.68 20.63 10.29
N THR A 269 -6.89 20.99 11.54
CA THR A 269 -6.17 22.08 12.22
C THR A 269 -4.97 21.56 13.00
N ILE A 270 -4.12 22.44 13.46
CA ILE A 270 -3.01 22.10 14.37
C ILE A 270 -3.55 21.53 15.72
N ASP A 271 -4.74 21.94 16.15
CA ASP A 271 -5.34 21.43 17.38
C ASP A 271 -5.87 20.01 17.18
N ASP A 272 -6.42 19.68 15.99
CA ASP A 272 -6.77 18.28 15.64
C ASP A 272 -5.51 17.40 15.61
N ALA A 273 -4.41 17.90 15.05
CA ALA A 273 -3.13 17.20 15.03
C ALA A 273 -2.57 16.95 16.45
N ARG A 274 -2.73 17.91 17.37
CA ARG A 274 -2.39 17.74 18.81
C ARG A 274 -3.30 16.71 19.48
N ALA A 275 -4.60 16.79 19.23
CA ALA A 275 -5.56 15.84 19.74
C ALA A 275 -5.24 14.42 19.30
N TYR A 276 -4.91 14.22 18.02
CA TYR A 276 -4.47 12.92 17.49
C TYR A 276 -3.19 12.41 18.17
N ALA A 277 -2.16 13.27 18.31
CA ALA A 277 -0.93 12.90 18.99
C ALA A 277 -1.17 12.49 20.46
N ASN A 278 -2.02 13.22 21.18
CA ASN A 278 -2.40 12.91 22.56
C ASN A 278 -3.17 11.58 22.63
N ALA A 279 -4.12 11.34 21.72
CA ALA A 279 -4.89 10.10 21.66
C ALA A 279 -4.00 8.88 21.37
N LEU A 280 -2.96 9.04 20.53
CA LEU A 280 -1.95 8.00 20.32
C LEU A 280 -1.12 7.75 21.58
N GLN A 281 -0.69 8.79 22.30
CA GLN A 281 0.10 8.66 23.54
C GLN A 281 -0.69 8.00 24.67
N GLN A 282 -2.01 8.24 24.76
CA GLN A 282 -2.89 7.60 25.72
C GLN A 282 -3.27 6.17 25.36
N SER A 283 -2.99 5.73 24.12
CA SER A 283 -3.29 4.37 23.67
C SER A 283 -2.33 3.36 24.30
N GLN A 284 -2.75 2.08 24.38
CA GLN A 284 -1.91 0.98 24.84
C GLN A 284 -0.87 0.51 23.78
N LEU A 285 -0.75 1.23 22.66
CA LEU A 285 0.20 0.88 21.61
C LEU A 285 1.63 1.13 22.07
N ALA A 286 2.57 0.30 21.59
CA ALA A 286 3.99 0.56 21.80
C ALA A 286 4.39 1.92 21.21
N ILE A 287 5.24 2.67 21.90
CA ILE A 287 5.70 4.01 21.50
C ILE A 287 6.19 4.06 20.05
N SER A 288 6.95 3.05 19.62
CA SER A 288 7.41 2.94 18.22
C SER A 288 6.26 2.83 17.23
N THR A 289 5.15 2.20 17.60
CA THR A 289 3.94 2.10 16.78
C THR A 289 3.20 3.42 16.73
N GLN A 290 3.07 4.10 17.88
CA GLN A 290 2.47 5.44 17.97
C GLN A 290 3.24 6.43 17.08
N GLN A 291 4.57 6.48 17.22
CA GLN A 291 5.44 7.32 16.40
C GLN A 291 5.31 6.99 14.91
N LYS A 292 5.28 5.69 14.55
CA LYS A 292 5.12 5.26 13.16
C LYS A 292 3.80 5.70 12.56
N LYS A 293 2.67 5.55 13.29
CA LYS A 293 1.35 6.01 12.81
C LYS A 293 1.35 7.52 12.57
N TYR A 294 1.89 8.29 13.49
CA TYR A 294 1.97 9.74 13.36
C TYR A 294 2.84 10.16 12.16
N GLU A 295 4.03 9.55 11.99
CA GLU A 295 4.93 9.85 10.88
C GLU A 295 4.34 9.44 9.51
N LEU A 296 3.54 8.38 9.43
CA LEU A 296 2.82 8.02 8.21
C LEU A 296 1.85 9.13 7.80
N MET A 297 1.03 9.62 8.72
CA MET A 297 0.11 10.74 8.44
C MET A 297 0.87 12.01 8.04
N LYS A 298 1.91 12.36 8.78
CA LYS A 298 2.77 13.50 8.47
C LYS A 298 3.39 13.44 7.07
N ASN A 299 3.79 12.23 6.62
CA ASN A 299 4.31 12.02 5.28
C ASN A 299 3.22 12.17 4.20
N LEU A 300 1.98 11.72 4.44
CA LEU A 300 0.86 11.95 3.52
C LEU A 300 0.60 13.45 3.35
N TYR A 301 0.55 14.20 4.43
CA TYR A 301 0.40 15.65 4.38
C TYR A 301 1.55 16.33 3.63
N LYS A 302 2.79 15.87 3.83
CA LYS A 302 3.93 16.38 3.06
C LYS A 302 3.72 16.20 1.55
N VAL A 303 3.24 15.05 1.14
CA VAL A 303 2.91 14.78 -0.28
C VAL A 303 1.78 15.69 -0.74
N ALA A 304 0.70 15.80 0.03
CA ALA A 304 -0.44 16.64 -0.31
C ALA A 304 -0.04 18.12 -0.52
N VAL A 305 0.87 18.65 0.32
CA VAL A 305 1.42 20.02 0.17
C VAL A 305 2.30 20.14 -1.07
N VAL A 306 3.23 19.20 -1.28
CA VAL A 306 4.15 19.22 -2.43
C VAL A 306 3.40 19.23 -3.77
N TYR A 307 2.26 18.53 -3.83
CA TYR A 307 1.43 18.46 -5.03
C TYR A 307 0.26 19.47 -5.06
N GLY A 308 0.25 20.44 -4.15
CA GLY A 308 -0.73 21.53 -4.14
C GLY A 308 -2.18 21.09 -3.82
N LEU A 309 -2.36 19.93 -3.20
CA LEU A 309 -3.69 19.48 -2.77
C LEU A 309 -4.17 20.23 -1.53
N ILE A 310 -3.26 20.61 -0.66
CA ILE A 310 -3.49 21.41 0.55
C ILE A 310 -2.39 22.46 0.72
N ASP A 311 -2.67 23.52 1.46
CA ASP A 311 -1.77 24.66 1.58
C ASP A 311 -0.61 24.40 2.57
N ASP A 312 -0.86 23.70 3.70
CA ASP A 312 0.13 23.44 4.74
C ASP A 312 0.00 22.06 5.39
N ASN A 313 0.95 21.71 6.24
CA ASN A 313 0.98 20.45 6.99
C ASN A 313 0.82 20.70 8.50
N PRO A 314 -0.38 20.58 9.06
CA PRO A 314 -0.64 20.85 10.47
C PRO A 314 0.05 19.88 11.44
N LEU A 315 0.52 18.70 10.94
CA LEU A 315 1.23 17.73 11.74
C LEU A 315 2.73 17.99 11.84
N LEU A 316 3.28 18.95 11.06
CA LEU A 316 4.73 19.10 10.88
C LEU A 316 5.48 19.38 12.18
N SER A 317 4.95 20.29 13.00
CA SER A 317 5.60 20.79 14.23
C SER A 317 5.46 19.86 15.43
N ILE A 318 4.53 18.89 15.37
CA ILE A 318 4.20 18.03 16.49
C ILE A 318 5.01 16.72 16.41
N ARG A 319 5.46 16.25 17.58
CA ARG A 319 6.22 15.00 17.71
C ARG A 319 5.72 14.21 18.92
N ILE A 320 5.51 12.93 18.75
CA ILE A 320 5.26 12.01 19.86
C ILE A 320 6.59 11.78 20.58
N LYS A 321 6.69 12.36 21.78
CA LYS A 321 7.88 12.22 22.63
C LYS A 321 7.92 10.83 23.29
N ARG A 322 9.09 10.26 23.36
CA ARG A 322 9.33 9.06 24.14
C ARG A 322 9.48 9.45 25.61
N PRO A 323 8.78 8.78 26.53
CA PRO A 323 9.00 9.02 27.96
C PRO A 323 10.49 8.79 28.33
N LYS A 324 11.03 9.67 29.18
CA LYS A 324 12.39 9.47 29.72
C LYS A 324 12.45 8.13 30.45
N GLY A 325 13.49 7.34 30.19
CA GLY A 325 13.68 6.02 30.81
C GLY A 325 12.93 4.86 30.10
N SER A 326 12.14 5.13 29.05
CA SER A 326 11.53 4.04 28.30
C SER A 326 12.59 3.30 27.46
N THR A 327 12.76 2.01 27.72
CA THR A 327 13.62 1.14 26.91
C THR A 327 12.88 0.68 25.66
N VAL A 328 13.55 0.76 24.50
CA VAL A 328 13.05 0.10 23.29
C VAL A 328 13.37 -1.38 23.43
N LYS A 329 12.34 -2.22 23.46
CA LYS A 329 12.58 -3.65 23.29
C LYS A 329 13.21 -3.88 21.91
N THR A 330 14.46 -4.29 21.90
CA THR A 330 15.19 -4.71 20.69
C THR A 330 15.45 -6.20 20.78
N TYR A 331 15.53 -6.86 19.65
CA TYR A 331 15.92 -8.26 19.63
C TYR A 331 17.32 -8.41 20.28
N ARG A 332 17.39 -9.19 21.36
CA ARG A 332 18.67 -9.55 22.00
C ARG A 332 19.35 -10.72 21.28
N SER A 333 20.61 -10.88 21.49
CA SER A 333 21.34 -12.08 21.09
C SER A 333 20.95 -13.27 21.98
N PHE A 334 21.03 -14.47 21.44
CA PHE A 334 20.93 -15.70 22.23
C PHE A 334 22.25 -15.94 22.97
N THR A 335 22.18 -16.52 24.19
CA THR A 335 23.35 -17.00 24.89
C THR A 335 23.88 -18.29 24.25
N ARG A 336 25.09 -18.74 24.63
CA ARG A 336 25.65 -20.00 24.13
C ARG A 336 24.77 -21.19 24.54
N GLU A 337 24.32 -21.22 25.78
CA GLU A 337 23.45 -22.26 26.34
C GLU A 337 22.11 -22.31 25.60
N GLU A 338 21.51 -21.15 25.32
CA GLU A 338 20.28 -21.05 24.51
C GLU A 338 20.49 -21.58 23.09
N LEU A 339 21.64 -21.25 22.46
CA LEU A 339 21.96 -21.76 21.12
C LEU A 339 22.13 -23.29 21.14
N VAL A 340 22.82 -23.86 22.09
CA VAL A 340 22.97 -25.32 22.21
C VAL A 340 21.59 -25.96 22.29
N ARG A 341 20.72 -25.52 23.20
CA ARG A 341 19.34 -26.02 23.33
C ARG A 341 18.51 -25.87 22.06
N ILE A 342 18.63 -24.73 21.37
CA ILE A 342 17.95 -24.47 20.10
C ILE A 342 18.41 -25.47 19.03
N PHE A 343 19.72 -25.70 18.89
CA PHE A 343 20.26 -26.56 17.85
C PHE A 343 20.04 -28.04 18.14
N GLU A 344 20.14 -28.48 19.40
CA GLU A 344 19.74 -29.84 19.81
C GLU A 344 18.29 -30.13 19.44
N TYR A 345 17.39 -29.22 19.81
CA TYR A 345 15.96 -29.36 19.51
C TYR A 345 15.65 -29.31 18.01
N LEU A 346 16.35 -28.45 17.27
CA LEU A 346 16.24 -28.38 15.82
C LEU A 346 16.68 -29.70 15.15
N ASN A 347 17.77 -30.28 15.59
CA ASN A 347 18.28 -31.54 15.04
C ASN A 347 17.32 -32.70 15.25
N GLN A 348 16.52 -32.68 16.31
CA GLN A 348 15.53 -33.72 16.64
C GLN A 348 14.17 -33.49 15.95
N THR A 349 13.76 -32.22 15.75
CA THR A 349 12.35 -31.90 15.42
C THR A 349 12.16 -31.22 14.06
N ALA A 350 13.21 -30.61 13.52
CA ALA A 350 13.13 -29.86 12.27
C ALA A 350 13.68 -30.68 11.10
N ASP A 351 13.05 -30.53 9.92
CA ASP A 351 13.59 -31.06 8.69
C ASP A 351 14.86 -30.33 8.23
N GLU A 352 15.59 -30.95 7.30
CA GLU A 352 16.86 -30.43 6.78
C GLU A 352 16.75 -29.00 6.24
N SER A 353 15.66 -28.65 5.56
CA SER A 353 15.47 -27.29 5.01
C SER A 353 15.41 -26.22 6.12
N ARG A 354 14.74 -26.54 7.23
CA ARG A 354 14.64 -25.65 8.38
C ARG A 354 15.96 -25.54 9.13
N GLN A 355 16.65 -26.66 9.33
CA GLN A 355 17.98 -26.68 9.93
C GLN A 355 18.94 -25.84 9.09
N TRP A 356 18.90 -26.00 7.77
CA TRP A 356 19.73 -25.22 6.84
C TRP A 356 19.53 -23.72 7.01
N VAL A 357 18.27 -23.24 6.98
CA VAL A 357 17.99 -21.80 7.12
C VAL A 357 18.50 -21.24 8.43
N ILE A 358 18.28 -21.94 9.56
CA ILE A 358 18.71 -21.45 10.87
C ILE A 358 20.25 -21.42 10.95
N ASN A 359 20.93 -22.46 10.44
CA ASN A 359 22.39 -22.47 10.34
C ASN A 359 22.91 -21.33 9.45
N ALA A 360 22.32 -21.13 8.27
CA ALA A 360 22.71 -20.06 7.37
C ALA A 360 22.54 -18.67 7.99
N LEU A 361 21.43 -18.43 8.71
CA LEU A 361 21.19 -17.16 9.40
C LEU A 361 22.20 -16.90 10.51
N LEU A 362 22.53 -17.92 11.31
CA LEU A 362 23.53 -17.80 12.39
C LEU A 362 24.93 -17.60 11.83
N CYS A 363 25.33 -18.41 10.84
CA CYS A 363 26.67 -18.33 10.27
C CYS A 363 26.94 -17.02 9.54
N THR A 364 25.97 -16.51 8.77
CA THR A 364 26.16 -15.37 7.89
C THR A 364 25.62 -14.05 8.42
N GLY A 365 24.87 -14.06 9.49
CA GLY A 365 24.22 -12.88 10.04
C GLY A 365 23.30 -12.14 9.05
N CYS A 366 22.86 -12.78 7.95
CA CYS A 366 21.98 -12.21 6.95
C CYS A 366 20.57 -11.97 7.50
N ARG A 367 19.76 -11.17 6.79
CA ARG A 367 18.34 -11.01 7.14
C ARG A 367 17.56 -12.25 6.73
N GLY A 368 16.50 -12.57 7.47
CA GLY A 368 15.65 -13.73 7.15
C GLY A 368 15.16 -13.72 5.72
N ALA A 369 14.66 -12.58 5.22
CA ALA A 369 14.18 -12.47 3.84
C ALA A 369 15.30 -12.69 2.81
N GLU A 370 16.53 -12.28 3.09
CA GLU A 370 17.67 -12.45 2.18
C GLU A 370 17.98 -13.94 1.95
N ILE A 371 18.00 -14.75 3.02
CA ILE A 371 18.23 -16.20 2.92
C ILE A 371 17.03 -16.93 2.33
N LEU A 372 15.82 -16.59 2.76
CA LEU A 372 14.60 -17.29 2.34
C LEU A 372 14.27 -17.11 0.85
N CYS A 373 14.60 -15.94 0.28
CA CYS A 373 14.32 -15.62 -1.12
C CYS A 373 15.46 -15.98 -2.08
N LEU A 374 16.52 -16.63 -1.61
CA LEU A 374 17.60 -17.11 -2.48
C LEU A 374 17.09 -18.15 -3.48
N ARG A 375 17.60 -18.08 -4.70
CA ARG A 375 17.46 -19.13 -5.71
C ARG A 375 18.72 -19.99 -5.76
N THR A 376 18.63 -21.16 -6.33
CA THR A 376 19.76 -22.06 -6.49
C THR A 376 20.93 -21.41 -7.25
N LYS A 377 20.64 -20.58 -8.26
CA LYS A 377 21.64 -19.80 -9.00
C LYS A 377 22.42 -18.76 -8.17
N ASP A 378 21.91 -18.42 -6.98
CA ASP A 378 22.54 -17.46 -6.08
C ASP A 378 23.57 -18.11 -5.15
N ILE A 379 23.65 -19.45 -5.17
CA ILE A 379 24.73 -20.17 -4.55
C ILE A 379 25.80 -20.39 -5.63
N LYS A 380 26.94 -19.79 -5.42
CA LYS A 380 28.07 -19.85 -6.33
C LYS A 380 29.31 -20.34 -5.62
N MET A 381 30.31 -20.73 -6.39
CA MET A 381 31.62 -21.16 -5.89
C MET A 381 32.70 -20.32 -6.56
N THR A 382 33.70 -19.91 -5.79
CA THR A 382 34.90 -19.24 -6.31
C THR A 382 35.82 -20.24 -7.02
N ASN A 383 36.80 -19.73 -7.74
CA ASN A 383 37.82 -20.57 -8.37
C ASN A 383 38.69 -21.32 -7.35
N THR A 384 38.70 -20.88 -6.10
CA THR A 384 39.41 -21.54 -4.98
C THR A 384 38.53 -22.55 -4.22
N GLY A 385 37.29 -22.80 -4.68
CA GLY A 385 36.39 -23.79 -4.11
C GLY A 385 35.52 -23.28 -2.94
N ILE A 386 35.45 -21.98 -2.69
CA ILE A 386 34.65 -21.40 -1.62
C ILE A 386 33.24 -21.14 -2.08
N TYR A 387 32.24 -21.75 -1.42
CA TYR A 387 30.84 -21.45 -1.63
C TYR A 387 30.48 -20.09 -1.04
N TYR A 388 29.61 -19.34 -1.76
CA TYR A 388 29.08 -18.06 -1.29
C TYR A 388 27.64 -17.82 -1.76
N PHE A 389 26.92 -16.98 -1.01
CA PHE A 389 25.65 -16.42 -1.42
C PHE A 389 25.87 -15.13 -2.22
N ASP A 390 25.35 -15.08 -3.44
CA ASP A 390 25.37 -13.90 -4.29
C ASP A 390 24.03 -13.15 -4.11
N PHE A 391 24.00 -12.22 -3.17
CA PHE A 391 22.82 -11.43 -2.90
C PHE A 391 22.65 -10.34 -3.94
N VAL A 392 21.66 -10.53 -4.82
CA VAL A 392 21.29 -9.60 -5.89
C VAL A 392 19.91 -9.01 -5.60
N HIS A 393 19.75 -7.71 -5.86
CA HIS A 393 18.49 -7.02 -5.67
C HIS A 393 17.50 -7.36 -6.81
N ARG A 394 16.43 -8.10 -6.50
CA ARG A 394 15.41 -8.54 -7.44
C ARG A 394 14.00 -8.23 -6.88
N PRO A 395 13.56 -6.98 -6.96
CA PRO A 395 12.24 -6.58 -6.45
C PRO A 395 11.09 -7.15 -7.28
N GLN A 396 11.38 -7.62 -8.51
CA GLN A 396 10.40 -8.12 -9.47
C GLN A 396 10.08 -9.62 -9.33
N ASP A 397 10.83 -10.35 -8.50
CA ASP A 397 10.62 -11.76 -8.30
C ASP A 397 9.29 -12.04 -7.56
N GLN A 398 8.72 -13.23 -7.77
CA GLN A 398 7.52 -13.69 -7.03
C GLN A 398 7.69 -13.57 -5.51
N TYR A 399 8.88 -13.89 -5.00
CA TYR A 399 9.32 -13.60 -3.64
C TYR A 399 10.53 -12.67 -3.74
N PRO A 400 10.29 -11.34 -3.63
CA PRO A 400 11.31 -10.37 -3.96
C PRO A 400 12.48 -10.41 -2.99
N THR A 401 13.70 -10.48 -3.54
CA THR A 401 14.92 -10.21 -2.78
C THR A 401 15.08 -8.69 -2.66
N SER A 402 14.35 -8.11 -1.73
CA SER A 402 14.44 -6.67 -1.44
C SER A 402 15.57 -6.39 -0.47
N LEU A 403 16.73 -6.02 -1.01
CA LEU A 403 17.88 -5.64 -0.19
C LEU A 403 17.68 -4.23 0.37
N LYS A 404 18.02 -4.02 1.64
CA LYS A 404 17.98 -2.67 2.23
C LYS A 404 19.02 -1.80 1.55
N GLY A 405 18.57 -0.74 0.86
CA GLY A 405 19.42 0.13 0.03
C GLY A 405 19.46 -0.27 -1.45
N GLY A 406 18.58 -1.19 -1.89
CA GLY A 406 18.54 -1.63 -3.29
C GLY A 406 19.86 -2.27 -3.72
N GLY A 407 20.37 -1.89 -4.90
CA GLY A 407 21.65 -2.40 -5.44
C GLY A 407 22.87 -2.16 -4.54
N THR A 408 22.83 -1.17 -3.64
CA THR A 408 23.93 -0.96 -2.69
C THR A 408 24.04 -2.08 -1.64
N GLY A 409 22.95 -2.82 -1.43
CA GLY A 409 22.89 -3.98 -0.54
C GLY A 409 23.44 -5.28 -1.14
N GLU A 410 23.76 -5.28 -2.44
CA GLU A 410 24.31 -6.43 -3.15
C GLU A 410 25.69 -6.79 -2.62
N ARG A 411 25.94 -8.09 -2.46
CA ARG A 411 27.19 -8.61 -1.89
C ARG A 411 27.34 -10.11 -2.11
N LYS A 412 28.56 -10.57 -1.96
CA LYS A 412 28.96 -11.99 -1.97
C LYS A 412 29.36 -12.43 -0.57
N THR A 413 28.43 -13.05 0.16
CA THR A 413 28.69 -13.51 1.51
C THR A 413 29.15 -14.98 1.50
N PRO A 414 30.39 -15.30 1.90
CA PRO A 414 30.88 -16.67 1.87
C PRO A 414 30.16 -17.55 2.87
N TRP A 415 30.13 -18.84 2.58
CA TRP A 415 29.68 -19.83 3.52
C TRP A 415 30.71 -19.98 4.64
N HIS A 416 30.23 -20.10 5.86
CA HIS A 416 31.03 -20.57 6.97
C HIS A 416 31.29 -22.07 6.83
N GLN A 417 32.46 -22.57 7.31
CA GLN A 417 32.85 -23.99 7.22
C GLN A 417 31.73 -24.93 7.71
N ARG A 418 31.02 -24.59 8.79
CA ARG A 418 29.89 -25.36 9.32
C ARG A 418 28.83 -25.70 8.27
N LEU A 419 28.54 -24.82 7.33
CA LEU A 419 27.55 -25.09 6.25
C LEU A 419 28.07 -26.16 5.28
N ASN A 420 29.39 -26.18 5.03
CA ASN A 420 30.02 -27.18 4.19
C ASN A 420 30.08 -28.54 4.89
N ASP A 421 30.46 -28.56 6.17
CA ASP A 421 30.62 -29.79 6.97
C ASP A 421 29.29 -30.53 7.15
N ARG A 422 28.18 -29.79 7.22
CA ARG A 422 26.83 -30.36 7.22
C ARG A 422 26.35 -30.82 5.84
N GLY A 423 27.16 -30.64 4.81
CA GLY A 423 26.86 -31.16 3.47
C GLY A 423 25.70 -30.45 2.75
N TYR A 424 25.29 -29.27 3.18
CA TYR A 424 24.15 -28.55 2.60
C TYR A 424 24.29 -28.25 1.09
N HIS A 425 25.53 -28.20 0.57
CA HIS A 425 25.78 -28.08 -0.88
C HIS A 425 25.22 -29.28 -1.68
N LYS A 426 25.05 -30.46 -1.08
CA LYS A 426 24.50 -31.65 -1.73
C LYS A 426 23.00 -31.57 -1.96
N SER A 427 22.30 -30.77 -1.15
CA SER A 427 20.83 -30.58 -1.24
C SER A 427 20.44 -29.49 -2.25
N ILE A 428 21.42 -28.85 -2.90
CA ILE A 428 21.15 -27.78 -3.87
C ILE A 428 20.58 -28.39 -5.16
N SER A 429 19.38 -27.93 -5.58
CA SER A 429 18.75 -28.38 -6.81
C SER A 429 19.62 -28.07 -8.03
N LYS A 430 19.59 -28.96 -9.02
CA LYS A 430 20.23 -28.71 -10.33
C LYS A 430 19.51 -27.65 -11.16
N ASP A 431 18.23 -27.40 -10.86
CA ASP A 431 17.45 -26.34 -11.49
C ASP A 431 17.82 -24.98 -10.87
N LYS A 432 18.50 -24.15 -11.67
CA LYS A 432 19.09 -22.89 -11.22
C LYS A 432 18.09 -21.80 -10.86
N ASP A 433 16.86 -21.87 -11.35
CA ASP A 433 15.83 -20.85 -11.12
C ASP A 433 14.86 -21.20 -9.98
N THR A 434 15.02 -22.36 -9.38
CA THR A 434 14.20 -22.80 -8.23
C THR A 434 14.63 -22.06 -6.97
N TYR A 435 13.65 -21.65 -6.15
CA TYR A 435 13.94 -21.16 -4.80
C TYR A 435 14.54 -22.27 -3.94
N LEU A 436 15.52 -21.93 -3.10
CA LEU A 436 16.18 -22.91 -2.23
C LEU A 436 15.16 -23.60 -1.31
N MET A 437 14.16 -22.88 -0.86
CA MET A 437 13.11 -23.36 0.05
C MET A 437 11.85 -23.79 -0.72
N THR A 438 11.95 -24.85 -1.50
CA THR A 438 10.79 -25.38 -2.28
C THR A 438 9.66 -25.92 -1.41
N LYS A 439 10.00 -26.48 -0.24
CA LYS A 439 9.03 -27.07 0.71
C LYS A 439 8.21 -26.01 1.46
N TYR A 440 8.73 -24.83 1.65
CA TYR A 440 8.13 -23.78 2.47
C TYR A 440 8.05 -22.47 1.70
N THR A 441 6.95 -21.74 1.90
CA THR A 441 6.81 -20.39 1.35
C THR A 441 7.91 -19.47 1.94
N PRO A 442 8.68 -18.76 1.11
CA PRO A 442 9.76 -17.88 1.57
C PRO A 442 9.25 -16.56 2.16
N LYS A 443 8.30 -16.63 3.10
CA LYS A 443 7.75 -15.47 3.82
C LYS A 443 8.33 -15.40 5.23
N THR A 444 9.08 -14.35 5.52
CA THR A 444 9.74 -14.14 6.82
C THR A 444 8.75 -14.20 7.99
N SER A 445 7.51 -13.72 7.81
CA SER A 445 6.48 -13.78 8.85
C SER A 445 6.13 -15.21 9.25
N SER A 446 5.97 -16.12 8.27
CA SER A 446 5.66 -17.53 8.52
C SER A 446 6.82 -18.24 9.22
N TRP A 447 8.06 -17.95 8.81
CA TRP A 447 9.26 -18.50 9.42
C TRP A 447 9.48 -17.96 10.83
N SER A 448 9.23 -16.67 11.05
CA SER A 448 9.31 -16.06 12.39
C SER A 448 8.23 -16.65 13.32
N ALA A 449 7.02 -16.88 12.83
CA ALA A 449 5.96 -17.52 13.60
C ALA A 449 6.32 -18.98 13.95
N TRP A 450 6.79 -19.76 12.95
CA TRP A 450 7.26 -21.12 13.20
C TRP A 450 8.38 -21.18 14.22
N PHE A 451 9.43 -20.35 14.06
CA PHE A 451 10.59 -20.35 14.97
C PHE A 451 10.17 -19.97 16.38
N ARG A 452 9.31 -18.95 16.52
CA ARG A 452 8.72 -18.53 17.80
C ARG A 452 7.91 -19.65 18.46
N ASP A 453 6.94 -20.22 17.72
CA ASP A 453 5.92 -21.08 18.33
C ASP A 453 6.37 -22.55 18.46
N LYS A 454 7.25 -23.01 17.57
CA LYS A 454 7.71 -24.42 17.51
C LYS A 454 9.11 -24.64 18.08
N ILE A 455 9.88 -23.57 18.28
CA ILE A 455 11.24 -23.68 18.85
C ILE A 455 11.31 -22.88 20.16
N LEU A 456 11.25 -21.54 20.09
CA LEU A 456 11.55 -20.72 21.25
C LEU A 456 10.57 -20.91 22.41
N LYS A 457 9.28 -21.05 22.14
CA LYS A 457 8.27 -21.32 23.19
C LYS A 457 8.41 -22.73 23.79
N GLN A 458 8.75 -23.72 22.97
CA GLN A 458 8.94 -25.10 23.45
C GLN A 458 10.14 -25.22 24.38
N LEU A 459 11.13 -24.35 24.20
CA LEU A 459 12.34 -24.30 25.01
C LEU A 459 12.29 -23.28 26.16
N ASP A 460 11.17 -22.57 26.30
CA ASP A 460 11.02 -21.46 27.26
C ASP A 460 12.09 -20.36 27.09
N ILE A 461 12.43 -20.06 25.84
CA ILE A 461 13.40 -19.00 25.45
C ILE A 461 12.64 -17.77 24.89
N TYR A 462 11.33 -17.90 24.62
CA TYR A 462 10.57 -16.83 24.00
C TYR A 462 10.30 -15.66 24.95
N GLU A 463 10.82 -14.49 24.57
CA GLU A 463 10.51 -13.22 25.19
C GLU A 463 9.87 -12.29 24.16
N HIS A 464 8.62 -11.84 24.41
CA HIS A 464 7.89 -10.99 23.48
C HIS A 464 8.63 -9.69 23.14
N GLY A 465 8.92 -9.48 21.86
CA GLY A 465 9.65 -8.30 21.37
C GLY A 465 11.14 -8.29 21.62
N SER A 466 11.71 -9.34 22.25
CA SER A 466 13.13 -9.46 22.60
C SER A 466 13.81 -10.66 21.96
N THR A 467 13.12 -11.78 21.74
CA THR A 467 13.68 -12.95 21.07
C THR A 467 12.88 -13.31 19.81
N GLY A 468 13.55 -13.82 18.79
CA GLY A 468 12.96 -14.22 17.53
C GLY A 468 13.98 -14.54 16.46
N LEU A 469 13.53 -14.73 15.23
CA LEU A 469 14.41 -15.06 14.10
C LEU A 469 15.52 -14.01 13.89
N HIS A 470 15.22 -12.73 14.16
CA HIS A 470 16.21 -11.65 14.05
C HIS A 470 17.31 -11.71 15.12
N SER A 471 17.06 -12.39 16.25
CA SER A 471 18.06 -12.62 17.29
C SER A 471 19.27 -13.40 16.76
N LEU A 472 19.07 -14.35 15.82
CA LEU A 472 20.18 -15.07 15.18
C LEU A 472 21.17 -14.13 14.49
N ARG A 473 20.68 -13.08 13.83
CA ARG A 473 21.53 -12.07 13.21
C ARG A 473 22.31 -11.23 14.24
N ASN A 474 21.69 -10.88 15.35
CA ASN A 474 22.37 -10.15 16.42
C ASN A 474 23.40 -11.05 17.08
N THR A 475 23.05 -12.30 17.35
CA THR A 475 23.98 -13.32 17.88
C THR A 475 25.19 -13.51 16.95
N ALA A 476 24.98 -13.68 15.64
CA ALA A 476 26.09 -13.77 14.68
C ALA A 476 27.07 -12.59 14.80
N LYS A 477 26.55 -11.37 14.89
CA LYS A 477 27.38 -10.17 15.03
C LYS A 477 28.15 -10.11 16.34
N ASP A 478 27.58 -10.61 17.42
CA ASP A 478 28.26 -10.64 18.71
C ASP A 478 29.35 -11.72 18.72
N LEU A 479 29.04 -12.92 18.19
CA LEU A 479 30.04 -13.99 18.02
C LEU A 479 31.19 -13.54 17.09
N TRP A 480 30.93 -12.77 16.04
CA TRP A 480 31.98 -12.19 15.19
C TRP A 480 32.87 -11.20 15.95
N ARG A 481 32.32 -10.44 16.92
CA ARG A 481 33.10 -9.54 17.77
C ARG A 481 34.00 -10.35 18.74
N GLU A 482 33.43 -11.40 19.33
CA GLU A 482 34.15 -12.32 20.19
C GLU A 482 35.29 -13.03 19.45
N ALA A 483 35.08 -13.43 18.19
CA ALA A 483 36.06 -14.03 17.31
C ALA A 483 37.12 -13.04 16.77
N GLY A 484 37.07 -11.76 17.15
CA GLY A 484 38.01 -10.74 16.71
C GLY A 484 37.91 -10.34 15.24
N ILE A 485 36.77 -10.58 14.58
CA ILE A 485 36.56 -10.14 13.19
C ILE A 485 36.43 -8.62 13.16
N ASP A 486 37.25 -7.96 12.37
CA ASP A 486 37.26 -6.49 12.26
C ASP A 486 35.95 -5.91 11.80
N ALA A 487 35.70 -4.67 12.22
CA ALA A 487 34.44 -3.97 11.95
C ALA A 487 34.16 -3.78 10.44
N GLU A 488 35.20 -3.63 9.63
CA GLU A 488 35.09 -3.51 8.18
C GLU A 488 34.57 -4.80 7.54
N PHE A 489 35.16 -5.95 7.87
CA PHE A 489 34.68 -7.26 7.41
C PHE A 489 33.27 -7.56 7.88
N ARG A 490 32.94 -7.26 9.15
CA ARG A 490 31.58 -7.43 9.67
C ARG A 490 30.55 -6.56 8.91
N ARG A 491 30.94 -5.35 8.48
CA ARG A 491 30.07 -4.51 7.65
C ARG A 491 29.91 -5.08 6.24
N ALA A 492 30.99 -5.56 5.63
CA ALA A 492 30.98 -6.17 4.31
C ALA A 492 30.09 -7.41 4.25
N LEU A 493 30.18 -8.32 5.22
CA LEU A 493 29.38 -9.54 5.32
C LEU A 493 27.86 -9.28 5.29
N VAL A 494 27.39 -8.14 5.81
CA VAL A 494 25.97 -7.81 5.92
C VAL A 494 25.54 -6.57 5.09
N ALA A 495 26.42 -6.06 4.23
CA ALA A 495 26.25 -4.84 3.43
C ALA A 495 25.77 -3.64 4.24
N HIS A 496 26.37 -3.40 5.40
CA HIS A 496 26.18 -2.12 6.09
C HIS A 496 27.03 -1.05 5.41
N ALA A 497 26.43 0.13 5.19
CA ALA A 497 27.17 1.24 4.59
C ALA A 497 28.44 1.55 5.39
N ALA A 498 29.53 1.79 4.67
CA ALA A 498 30.76 2.30 5.26
C ALA A 498 30.50 3.64 5.93
N LYS A 499 31.18 3.93 7.03
CA LYS A 499 31.07 5.23 7.73
C LYS A 499 31.77 6.33 6.95
N ASP A 500 32.87 6.01 6.27
CA ASP A 500 33.66 6.97 5.50
C ASP A 500 33.21 7.08 4.04
N VAL A 501 33.27 8.31 3.52
CA VAL A 501 32.90 8.64 2.14
C VAL A 501 33.86 7.99 1.14
N GLN A 502 35.15 7.91 1.49
CA GLN A 502 36.17 7.28 0.64
C GLN A 502 35.91 5.79 0.41
N ASP A 503 35.53 5.05 1.45
CA ASP A 503 35.18 3.62 1.32
C ASP A 503 33.89 3.37 0.52
N ARG A 504 33.06 4.42 0.30
CA ARG A 504 31.82 4.33 -0.50
C ARG A 504 32.05 4.52 -1.98
N VAL A 505 33.07 5.27 -2.36
CA VAL A 505 33.24 5.79 -3.73
C VAL A 505 34.30 5.01 -4.52
N HIS A 506 35.27 4.39 -3.86
CA HIS A 506 36.40 3.75 -4.54
C HIS A 506 36.39 2.22 -4.40
N GLY A 507 36.33 1.53 -5.55
CA GLY A 507 36.47 0.08 -5.68
C GLY A 507 35.19 -0.75 -5.46
N SER A 508 35.25 -2.04 -5.82
CA SER A 508 34.17 -3.02 -5.61
C SER A 508 33.93 -3.36 -4.14
N GLY A 509 34.83 -2.94 -3.24
CA GLY A 509 34.80 -3.16 -1.82
C GLY A 509 34.90 -4.63 -1.39
N LEU A 510 35.23 -4.86 -0.13
CA LEU A 510 35.34 -6.20 0.47
C LEU A 510 34.08 -7.06 0.28
N LYS A 511 32.89 -6.44 0.18
CA LYS A 511 31.60 -7.14 0.00
C LYS A 511 31.54 -8.01 -1.27
N ASN A 512 32.45 -7.83 -2.21
CA ASN A 512 32.56 -8.59 -3.45
C ASN A 512 33.75 -9.55 -3.49
N MET A 513 34.47 -9.71 -2.37
CA MET A 513 35.66 -10.54 -2.23
C MET A 513 35.40 -11.77 -1.33
N PRO A 514 34.64 -12.78 -1.80
CA PRO A 514 34.22 -13.91 -0.97
C PRO A 514 35.40 -14.71 -0.42
N ASP A 515 36.50 -14.84 -1.16
CA ASP A 515 37.69 -15.57 -0.69
C ASP A 515 38.37 -14.87 0.51
N VAL A 516 38.41 -13.54 0.50
CA VAL A 516 38.96 -12.74 1.61
C VAL A 516 38.02 -12.81 2.81
N LEU A 517 36.71 -12.63 2.58
CA LEU A 517 35.70 -12.71 3.61
C LEU A 517 35.58 -14.11 4.25
N ALA A 518 35.89 -15.18 3.49
CA ALA A 518 35.86 -16.55 3.99
C ALA A 518 36.92 -16.81 5.07
N LYS A 519 38.11 -16.22 4.91
CA LYS A 519 39.17 -16.31 5.93
C LYS A 519 38.71 -15.67 7.25
N GLU A 520 37.99 -14.57 7.15
CA GLU A 520 37.51 -13.85 8.32
C GLU A 520 36.30 -14.54 8.98
N ILE A 521 35.28 -14.94 8.21
CA ILE A 521 34.09 -15.56 8.78
C ILE A 521 34.40 -16.90 9.46
N ASN A 522 35.42 -17.64 8.98
CA ASN A 522 35.86 -18.90 9.55
C ASN A 522 36.76 -18.76 10.80
N LYS A 523 37.08 -17.52 11.24
CA LYS A 523 37.61 -17.29 12.60
C LYS A 523 36.56 -17.60 13.67
N LEU A 524 35.28 -17.59 13.31
CA LEU A 524 34.20 -17.96 14.19
C LEU A 524 34.23 -19.47 14.43
N ASP A 525 34.50 -19.88 15.64
CA ASP A 525 34.40 -21.29 16.05
C ASP A 525 32.92 -21.60 16.46
N LEU A 526 32.30 -22.51 15.73
CA LEU A 526 30.96 -23.03 16.00
C LEU A 526 30.95 -24.55 16.29
N ASN A 527 32.11 -25.17 16.56
CA ASN A 527 32.21 -26.61 16.79
C ASN A 527 31.55 -27.05 18.11
N TRP A 528 31.32 -26.09 19.04
CA TRP A 528 30.58 -26.33 20.27
C TRP A 528 29.04 -26.43 20.06
N LEU A 529 28.53 -26.11 18.87
CA LEU A 529 27.11 -26.31 18.52
C LEU A 529 26.89 -27.74 18.00
N PRO A 530 25.82 -28.42 18.44
CA PRO A 530 25.48 -29.77 17.99
C PRO A 530 25.13 -29.85 16.51
#